data_ed6f988db327acd0ea72ce3883ae5fa3
#
_entry.id   ed6f988db327acd0ea72ce3883ae5fa3
#
_cell.length_a   1.000
_cell.length_b   1.000
_cell.length_c   1.000
_cell.angle_alpha   90.00
_cell.angle_beta   90.00
_cell.angle_gamma   90.00
#
_symmetry.space_group_name_H-M   'P 1'
#
loop_
_entity.id
_entity.type
_entity.pdbx_description
1 polymer ?
#
loop_
_entity_poly.entity_id
_entity_poly.type
_entity_poly.pdbx_seq_one_letter_code
_entity_poly.pdbx_strand_id
1 'polypeptide(L)'
;MNLKLLRPTLMALTVSVSSVFVGIVTAAEEMDHSQMDHGSMGTMDHSKMGTMDHGNMNMDQGQMEGMDHSTMNMDAGATTMSRTPIPVLTDADRQAAFPPVAGHGVHDKKLNSFVLLDKFEYQDADNGSTLNWEAKGWIGGDVDRLWLRSEGERTNGVTEDAELQALWGHSIGPWWDVVTGVRQDFKPGSPQTWGAIGIQGMALYNFETEATAFIGENGQTAARLEGDYDILLTNRLILQPTAEVNFYGKNDPQRGIGSGLANTEIGLRLRYEIVREFAPYIGVTWSRSYGETADLASDEGDDTNEARFVAGIRMWF
;
A
#
# COMPACT_ATOMS: atom_id res chain seq x y z
N MET A 1 54.91 -16.69 -36.24
CA MET A 1 54.25 -16.16 -35.06
C MET A 1 52.94 -15.53 -35.52
N ASN A 2 51.87 -16.35 -35.63
CA ASN A 2 50.60 -15.98 -36.23
C ASN A 2 49.58 -15.75 -35.12
N LEU A 3 49.25 -14.49 -34.88
CA LEU A 3 48.19 -14.05 -33.96
C LEU A 3 46.86 -14.24 -34.65
N LYS A 4 46.09 -15.27 -34.26
CA LYS A 4 44.68 -15.42 -34.69
C LYS A 4 43.81 -14.53 -33.82
N LEU A 5 43.28 -13.45 -34.39
CA LEU A 5 42.18 -12.68 -33.79
C LEU A 5 40.94 -13.56 -33.70
N LEU A 6 40.54 -13.91 -32.49
CA LEU A 6 39.19 -14.40 -32.21
C LEU A 6 38.21 -13.21 -32.30
N ARG A 7 37.28 -13.27 -33.25
CA ARG A 7 36.11 -12.40 -33.29
C ARG A 7 35.08 -12.97 -32.31
N PRO A 8 34.56 -12.18 -31.36
CA PRO A 8 33.41 -12.62 -30.59
C PRO A 8 32.17 -12.58 -31.48
N THR A 9 31.55 -13.72 -31.65
CA THR A 9 30.24 -13.86 -32.31
C THR A 9 29.19 -13.37 -31.31
N LEU A 10 28.64 -12.19 -31.58
CA LEU A 10 27.51 -11.64 -30.84
C LEU A 10 26.27 -12.49 -31.12
N MET A 11 25.95 -13.41 -30.23
CA MET A 11 24.71 -14.19 -30.29
C MET A 11 23.59 -13.32 -29.71
N ALA A 12 22.83 -12.69 -30.58
CA ALA A 12 21.63 -11.95 -30.20
C ALA A 12 20.59 -12.97 -29.74
N LEU A 13 20.42 -13.06 -28.40
CA LEU A 13 19.32 -13.77 -27.79
C LEU A 13 18.07 -12.90 -27.89
N THR A 14 17.28 -13.14 -28.97
CA THR A 14 15.94 -12.54 -29.06
C THR A 14 15.04 -13.25 -28.07
N VAL A 15 14.84 -12.63 -26.89
CA VAL A 15 13.78 -13.01 -26.00
C VAL A 15 12.48 -12.50 -26.62
N SER A 16 11.74 -13.42 -27.26
CA SER A 16 10.36 -13.15 -27.65
C SER A 16 9.50 -13.12 -26.42
N VAL A 17 9.26 -11.91 -25.92
CA VAL A 17 8.20 -11.64 -24.95
C VAL A 17 6.89 -11.86 -25.71
N SER A 18 6.33 -13.07 -25.57
CA SER A 18 4.93 -13.31 -25.96
C SER A 18 4.07 -12.50 -25.00
N SER A 19 3.69 -11.31 -25.42
CA SER A 19 2.68 -10.50 -24.76
C SER A 19 1.36 -11.29 -24.78
N VAL A 20 1.07 -11.96 -23.69
CA VAL A 20 -0.29 -12.38 -23.38
C VAL A 20 -1.05 -11.11 -23.06
N PHE A 21 -1.57 -10.46 -24.07
CA PHE A 21 -2.60 -9.45 -23.91
C PHE A 21 -3.85 -10.20 -23.42
N VAL A 22 -4.03 -10.28 -22.10
CA VAL A 22 -5.35 -10.50 -21.53
C VAL A 22 -6.10 -9.22 -21.85
N GLY A 23 -6.98 -9.30 -22.83
CA GLY A 23 -7.89 -8.21 -23.16
C GLY A 23 -8.74 -7.91 -21.94
N ILE A 24 -8.42 -6.82 -21.26
CA ILE A 24 -9.33 -6.20 -20.30
C ILE A 24 -10.44 -5.60 -21.16
N VAL A 25 -11.56 -6.31 -21.24
CA VAL A 25 -12.80 -5.74 -21.76
C VAL A 25 -13.25 -4.73 -20.70
N THR A 26 -12.85 -3.49 -20.86
CA THR A 26 -13.50 -2.38 -20.19
C THR A 26 -14.89 -2.23 -20.82
N ALA A 27 -15.88 -2.88 -20.23
CA ALA A 27 -17.26 -2.49 -20.45
C ALA A 27 -17.46 -1.14 -19.72
N ALA A 28 -17.09 -0.06 -20.39
CA ALA A 28 -17.63 1.25 -20.07
C ALA A 28 -19.09 1.20 -20.54
N GLU A 29 -20.00 0.82 -19.66
CA GLU A 29 -21.39 1.19 -19.82
C GLU A 29 -21.46 2.70 -19.63
N GLU A 30 -21.57 3.42 -20.74
CA GLU A 30 -22.05 4.81 -20.74
C GLU A 30 -23.42 4.78 -20.08
N MET A 31 -23.50 5.22 -18.83
CA MET A 31 -24.78 5.55 -18.22
C MET A 31 -25.31 6.78 -18.96
N ASP A 32 -26.34 6.56 -19.75
CA ASP A 32 -27.14 7.62 -20.38
C ASP A 32 -27.86 8.44 -19.29
N HIS A 33 -27.27 9.59 -18.96
CA HIS A 33 -27.82 10.55 -18.00
C HIS A 33 -29.00 11.37 -18.57
N SER A 34 -29.49 11.06 -19.76
CA SER A 34 -30.57 11.82 -20.44
C SER A 34 -31.97 11.62 -19.84
N GLN A 35 -32.14 10.72 -18.85
CA GLN A 35 -33.44 10.46 -18.18
C GLN A 35 -33.50 10.89 -16.71
N MET A 36 -32.57 11.68 -16.21
CA MET A 36 -32.81 12.33 -14.93
C MET A 36 -33.63 13.60 -15.15
N ASP A 37 -34.93 13.45 -14.90
CA ASP A 37 -35.86 14.57 -14.84
C ASP A 37 -35.50 15.45 -13.64
N HIS A 38 -34.87 16.59 -13.91
CA HIS A 38 -34.60 17.65 -12.95
C HIS A 38 -35.84 18.53 -12.67
N GLY A 39 -37.03 17.94 -12.77
CA GLY A 39 -38.29 18.58 -12.47
C GLY A 39 -38.35 19.02 -11.02
N SER A 40 -38.24 20.32 -10.80
CA SER A 40 -38.76 21.04 -9.65
C SER A 40 -38.01 20.92 -8.33
N MET A 41 -36.75 21.40 -8.27
CA MET A 41 -36.31 22.06 -7.04
C MET A 41 -36.78 23.53 -7.09
N GLY A 42 -37.87 23.81 -6.36
CA GLY A 42 -38.35 25.17 -6.15
C GLY A 42 -37.22 26.03 -5.56
N THR A 43 -36.99 27.15 -6.24
CA THR A 43 -36.10 28.21 -5.76
C THR A 43 -36.52 28.65 -4.36
N MET A 44 -35.70 28.33 -3.32
CA MET A 44 -35.90 28.94 -2.02
C MET A 44 -35.54 30.42 -2.13
N ASP A 45 -36.56 31.25 -1.98
CA ASP A 45 -36.44 32.70 -1.91
C ASP A 45 -35.80 33.10 -0.57
N HIS A 46 -34.52 33.43 -0.57
CA HIS A 46 -33.76 33.89 0.60
C HIS A 46 -34.05 35.32 1.02
N SER A 47 -35.00 36.01 0.37
CA SER A 47 -35.32 37.42 0.65
C SER A 47 -36.12 37.68 1.93
N LYS A 48 -36.47 36.61 2.68
CA LYS A 48 -37.27 36.72 3.94
C LYS A 48 -36.51 36.30 5.21
N MET A 49 -35.20 36.15 5.18
CA MET A 49 -34.42 36.06 6.44
C MET A 49 -34.20 37.48 6.99
N GLY A 50 -35.11 37.90 7.86
CA GLY A 50 -34.98 39.14 8.61
C GLY A 50 -33.65 39.11 9.41
N THR A 51 -32.92 40.19 9.35
CA THR A 51 -31.77 40.52 10.18
C THR A 51 -32.11 40.31 11.65
N MET A 52 -31.51 39.29 12.28
CA MET A 52 -31.47 39.22 13.73
C MET A 52 -30.51 40.29 14.26
N ASP A 53 -31.12 41.32 14.84
CA ASP A 53 -30.42 42.37 15.55
C ASP A 53 -29.82 41.80 16.85
N HIS A 54 -28.51 41.69 16.93
CA HIS A 54 -27.75 41.35 18.12
C HIS A 54 -27.55 42.56 19.05
N GLY A 55 -28.61 43.36 19.24
CA GLY A 55 -28.63 44.45 20.18
C GLY A 55 -28.41 44.00 21.62
N ASN A 56 -27.18 44.19 22.06
CA ASN A 56 -26.78 44.57 23.44
C ASN A 56 -27.50 43.91 24.61
N MET A 57 -27.14 42.64 24.96
CA MET A 57 -27.43 42.09 26.30
C MET A 57 -26.36 42.56 27.27
N ASN A 58 -26.64 43.68 27.96
CA ASN A 58 -25.91 44.13 29.12
C ASN A 58 -26.33 43.25 30.31
N MET A 59 -25.50 42.30 30.75
CA MET A 59 -25.72 41.56 31.98
C MET A 59 -25.25 42.41 33.14
N ASP A 60 -26.24 43.03 33.80
CA ASP A 60 -26.05 43.67 35.09
C ASP A 60 -25.83 42.58 36.18
N GLN A 61 -24.63 42.56 36.76
CA GLN A 61 -24.28 41.76 37.91
C GLN A 61 -24.87 42.44 39.18
N GLY A 62 -26.10 42.11 39.53
CA GLY A 62 -26.72 42.62 40.74
C GLY A 62 -27.85 41.73 41.25
N GLN A 63 -27.58 41.10 42.40
CA GLN A 63 -28.55 40.55 43.31
C GLN A 63 -29.37 39.32 42.90
N MET A 64 -28.82 38.15 43.14
CA MET A 64 -29.59 36.94 43.47
C MET A 64 -29.28 36.51 44.92
N GLU A 65 -29.71 37.27 45.89
CA GLU A 65 -29.93 36.77 47.25
C GLU A 65 -31.40 36.44 47.40
N GLY A 66 -31.70 35.17 47.78
CA GLY A 66 -33.01 34.80 48.34
C GLY A 66 -33.96 34.06 47.41
N MET A 67 -33.58 32.99 46.74
CA MET A 67 -34.56 31.98 46.31
C MET A 67 -34.48 30.77 47.24
N ASP A 68 -35.44 30.73 48.19
CA ASP A 68 -35.68 29.58 49.05
C ASP A 68 -36.24 28.42 48.19
N HIS A 69 -35.45 27.38 47.98
CA HIS A 69 -35.83 26.18 47.25
C HIS A 69 -36.64 25.17 48.06
N SER A 70 -37.06 25.53 49.28
CA SER A 70 -37.76 24.62 50.20
C SER A 70 -39.26 24.42 49.91
N THR A 71 -39.82 25.08 48.89
CA THR A 71 -41.26 24.98 48.57
C THR A 71 -41.56 24.46 47.18
N MET A 72 -40.62 23.80 46.49
CA MET A 72 -41.00 23.03 45.33
C MET A 72 -41.54 21.67 45.75
N ASN A 73 -42.83 21.66 46.00
CA ASN A 73 -43.59 20.44 46.19
C ASN A 73 -43.63 19.72 44.83
N MET A 74 -42.77 18.73 44.65
CA MET A 74 -42.89 17.86 43.50
C MET A 74 -44.11 16.96 43.68
N ASP A 75 -45.24 17.45 43.22
CA ASP A 75 -46.45 16.64 43.10
C ASP A 75 -46.16 15.54 42.05
N ALA A 76 -46.10 14.29 42.54
CA ALA A 76 -45.73 13.11 41.77
C ALA A 76 -46.85 12.69 40.77
N GLY A 77 -47.48 13.68 40.15
CA GLY A 77 -48.61 13.49 39.22
C GLY A 77 -48.52 14.32 37.95
N ALA A 78 -47.52 15.17 37.78
CA ALA A 78 -47.40 15.91 36.53
C ALA A 78 -46.79 15.03 35.44
N THR A 79 -47.62 14.46 34.61
CA THR A 79 -47.19 13.99 33.26
C THR A 79 -46.43 15.14 32.62
N THR A 80 -45.14 15.02 32.48
CA THR A 80 -44.28 15.95 31.75
C THR A 80 -44.71 15.92 30.29
N MET A 81 -45.73 16.71 29.96
CA MET A 81 -46.00 16.96 28.54
C MET A 81 -44.79 17.68 27.95
N SER A 82 -44.12 17.05 27.00
CA SER A 82 -43.07 17.69 26.23
C SER A 82 -43.58 19.05 25.72
N ARG A 83 -42.79 20.12 25.90
CA ARG A 83 -43.15 21.47 25.44
C ARG A 83 -43.38 21.53 23.91
N THR A 84 -42.80 20.57 23.18
CA THR A 84 -43.05 20.31 21.78
C THR A 84 -43.80 18.99 21.67
N PRO A 85 -45.04 18.96 21.17
CA PRO A 85 -45.75 17.72 20.97
C PRO A 85 -44.96 16.85 19.95
N ILE A 86 -44.34 15.80 20.46
CA ILE A 86 -43.70 14.81 19.62
C ILE A 86 -44.84 13.98 19.04
N PRO A 87 -45.05 13.97 17.70
CA PRO A 87 -46.08 13.17 17.09
C PRO A 87 -45.88 11.68 17.44
N VAL A 88 -46.95 11.00 17.73
CA VAL A 88 -46.89 9.56 17.94
C VAL A 88 -46.49 8.91 16.61
N LEU A 89 -45.35 8.21 16.59
CA LEU A 89 -44.89 7.49 15.43
C LEU A 89 -45.93 6.43 15.01
N THR A 90 -46.48 6.59 13.82
CA THR A 90 -47.38 5.63 13.22
C THR A 90 -46.61 4.54 12.46
N ASP A 91 -47.28 3.45 12.13
CA ASP A 91 -46.68 2.41 11.28
C ASP A 91 -46.41 2.92 9.86
N ALA A 92 -47.16 3.91 9.39
CA ALA A 92 -46.89 4.58 8.12
C ALA A 92 -45.58 5.39 8.18
N ASP A 93 -45.29 6.08 9.29
CA ASP A 93 -44.04 6.81 9.48
C ASP A 93 -42.84 5.87 9.52
N ARG A 94 -43.02 4.71 10.16
CA ARG A 94 -41.97 3.67 10.20
C ARG A 94 -41.69 3.07 8.82
N GLN A 95 -42.74 2.81 8.04
CA GLN A 95 -42.61 2.33 6.66
C GLN A 95 -41.97 3.39 5.74
N ALA A 96 -42.32 4.66 5.94
CA ALA A 96 -41.71 5.76 5.17
C ALA A 96 -40.24 5.99 5.53
N ALA A 97 -39.85 5.80 6.81
CA ALA A 97 -38.48 5.95 7.26
C ALA A 97 -37.56 4.82 6.74
N PHE A 98 -38.11 3.64 6.48
CA PHE A 98 -37.39 2.49 5.94
C PHE A 98 -38.10 1.97 4.67
N PRO A 99 -38.11 2.74 3.58
CA PRO A 99 -38.69 2.24 2.34
C PRO A 99 -37.94 0.95 1.94
N PRO A 100 -38.64 -0.06 1.40
CA PRO A 100 -37.98 -1.22 0.85
C PRO A 100 -37.10 -0.75 -0.32
N VAL A 101 -35.80 -0.60 -0.05
CA VAL A 101 -34.81 -0.27 -1.08
C VAL A 101 -34.67 -1.50 -1.95
N ALA A 102 -35.44 -1.54 -3.05
CA ALA A 102 -35.30 -2.60 -4.03
C ALA A 102 -33.92 -2.48 -4.66
N GLY A 103 -33.05 -3.45 -4.36
CA GLY A 103 -31.99 -3.81 -5.26
C GLY A 103 -30.71 -2.98 -5.26
N HIS A 104 -30.22 -2.47 -4.13
CA HIS A 104 -28.78 -2.34 -4.02
C HIS A 104 -28.21 -3.73 -3.77
N GLY A 105 -27.98 -4.47 -4.85
CA GLY A 105 -27.17 -5.67 -4.78
C GLY A 105 -25.83 -5.26 -4.22
N VAL A 106 -25.47 -5.83 -3.05
CA VAL A 106 -24.13 -5.71 -2.51
C VAL A 106 -23.21 -6.32 -3.55
N HIS A 107 -22.36 -5.52 -4.20
CA HIS A 107 -21.43 -5.98 -5.24
C HIS A 107 -20.20 -6.65 -4.64
N ASP A 108 -20.32 -7.30 -3.47
CA ASP A 108 -19.24 -7.94 -2.70
C ASP A 108 -18.56 -9.10 -3.43
N LYS A 109 -19.04 -9.46 -4.63
CA LYS A 109 -18.48 -10.54 -5.44
C LYS A 109 -17.68 -10.06 -6.65
N LYS A 110 -17.41 -8.76 -6.74
CA LYS A 110 -16.63 -8.23 -7.86
C LYS A 110 -15.16 -8.60 -7.66
N LEU A 111 -14.57 -9.23 -8.66
CA LEU A 111 -13.13 -9.40 -8.72
C LEU A 111 -12.49 -8.07 -9.12
N ASN A 112 -11.57 -7.62 -8.30
CA ASN A 112 -10.75 -6.45 -8.56
C ASN A 112 -9.31 -6.91 -8.80
N SER A 113 -8.53 -6.08 -9.47
CA SER A 113 -7.10 -6.31 -9.68
C SER A 113 -6.34 -5.01 -9.55
N PHE A 114 -5.10 -5.13 -9.13
CA PHE A 114 -4.17 -4.02 -9.00
C PHE A 114 -2.77 -4.51 -9.36
N VAL A 115 -2.02 -3.69 -10.07
CA VAL A 115 -0.62 -3.97 -10.43
C VAL A 115 0.18 -2.70 -10.12
N LEU A 116 1.26 -2.86 -9.38
CA LEU A 116 2.20 -1.82 -9.04
C LEU A 116 3.60 -2.26 -9.50
N LEU A 117 4.23 -1.48 -10.33
CA LEU A 117 5.68 -1.48 -10.52
C LEU A 117 6.24 -0.44 -9.56
N ASP A 118 6.67 -0.90 -8.39
CA ASP A 118 7.09 0.00 -7.32
C ASP A 118 8.47 0.55 -7.55
N LYS A 119 9.38 -0.32 -7.96
CA LYS A 119 10.73 0.06 -8.37
C LYS A 119 11.01 -0.46 -9.79
N PHE A 120 11.46 0.40 -10.64
CA PHE A 120 12.16 0.09 -11.87
C PHE A 120 13.26 1.13 -12.00
N GLU A 121 14.41 0.84 -11.40
CA GLU A 121 15.43 1.83 -11.16
C GLU A 121 16.79 1.41 -11.68
N TYR A 122 17.47 2.39 -12.21
CA TYR A 122 18.88 2.33 -12.51
C TYR A 122 19.67 2.84 -11.30
N GLN A 123 20.65 2.07 -10.90
CA GLN A 123 21.54 2.40 -9.79
C GLN A 123 22.98 2.56 -10.33
N ASP A 124 23.63 3.60 -9.88
CA ASP A 124 25.05 3.84 -10.14
C ASP A 124 25.87 3.13 -9.08
N ALA A 125 26.44 1.97 -9.42
CA ALA A 125 27.29 1.17 -8.55
C ALA A 125 28.77 1.42 -8.83
N ASP A 126 29.62 1.28 -7.84
CA ASP A 126 31.08 1.54 -7.95
C ASP A 126 31.75 0.71 -9.05
N ASN A 127 31.24 -0.49 -9.32
CA ASN A 127 31.75 -1.41 -10.33
C ASN A 127 30.90 -1.49 -11.61
N GLY A 128 30.01 -0.52 -11.88
CA GLY A 128 29.19 -0.51 -13.07
C GLY A 128 27.77 0.00 -12.85
N SER A 129 26.80 -0.61 -13.51
CA SER A 129 25.41 -0.20 -13.40
C SER A 129 24.51 -1.36 -13.04
N THR A 130 23.56 -1.10 -12.18
CA THR A 130 22.58 -2.07 -11.74
C THR A 130 21.19 -1.62 -12.14
N LEU A 131 20.38 -2.57 -12.63
CA LEU A 131 18.95 -2.41 -12.84
C LEU A 131 18.22 -3.21 -11.77
N ASN A 132 17.46 -2.53 -10.92
CA ASN A 132 16.63 -3.13 -9.90
C ASN A 132 15.16 -3.03 -10.29
N TRP A 133 14.37 -4.09 -10.03
CA TRP A 133 12.93 -4.07 -10.21
C TRP A 133 12.20 -4.67 -9.02
N GLU A 134 11.09 -4.06 -8.69
CA GLU A 134 10.12 -4.58 -7.72
C GLU A 134 8.73 -4.35 -8.28
N ALA A 135 8.00 -5.43 -8.48
CA ALA A 135 6.64 -5.41 -8.97
C ALA A 135 5.74 -6.24 -8.06
N LYS A 136 4.61 -5.68 -7.67
CA LYS A 136 3.60 -6.37 -6.88
C LYS A 136 2.20 -6.16 -7.46
N GLY A 137 1.36 -7.17 -7.36
CA GLY A 137 -0.02 -7.06 -7.84
C GLY A 137 -0.90 -8.07 -7.14
N TRP A 138 -2.20 -7.81 -7.19
CA TRP A 138 -3.18 -8.74 -6.66
C TRP A 138 -4.43 -8.82 -7.52
N ILE A 139 -5.11 -9.94 -7.40
CA ILE A 139 -6.44 -10.17 -7.94
C ILE A 139 -7.31 -10.85 -6.89
N GLY A 140 -8.53 -10.37 -6.69
CA GLY A 140 -9.42 -10.98 -5.70
C GLY A 140 -10.60 -10.09 -5.32
N GLY A 141 -11.25 -10.46 -4.22
CA GLY A 141 -12.32 -9.71 -3.58
C GLY A 141 -11.81 -8.78 -2.49
N ASP A 142 -12.71 -8.38 -1.62
CA ASP A 142 -12.40 -7.47 -0.51
C ASP A 142 -11.66 -8.18 0.63
N VAL A 143 -11.89 -9.46 0.81
CA VAL A 143 -11.35 -10.26 1.93
C VAL A 143 -10.20 -11.16 1.47
N ASP A 144 -10.39 -11.86 0.35
CA ASP A 144 -9.42 -12.82 -0.15
C ASP A 144 -8.80 -12.35 -1.47
N ARG A 145 -7.46 -12.37 -1.55
CA ARG A 145 -6.69 -11.92 -2.71
C ARG A 145 -5.55 -12.87 -3.02
N LEU A 146 -5.27 -13.07 -4.29
CA LEU A 146 -4.03 -13.69 -4.74
C LEU A 146 -3.03 -12.57 -5.05
N TRP A 147 -1.93 -12.54 -4.32
CA TRP A 147 -0.81 -11.64 -4.53
C TRP A 147 0.26 -12.31 -5.37
N LEU A 148 0.80 -11.56 -6.30
CA LEU A 148 1.99 -11.93 -7.06
C LEU A 148 3.01 -10.82 -6.87
N ARG A 149 4.25 -11.20 -6.51
CA ARG A 149 5.36 -10.27 -6.32
C ARG A 149 6.58 -10.78 -7.08
N SER A 150 7.32 -9.88 -7.67
CA SER A 150 8.58 -10.19 -8.34
C SER A 150 9.58 -9.10 -8.04
N GLU A 151 10.74 -9.52 -7.57
CA GLU A 151 11.88 -8.66 -7.28
C GLU A 151 13.12 -9.20 -7.98
N GLY A 152 14.07 -8.32 -8.25
CA GLY A 152 15.37 -8.75 -8.70
C GLY A 152 16.32 -7.63 -9.06
N GLU A 153 17.58 -8.04 -9.19
CA GLU A 153 18.70 -7.16 -9.48
C GLU A 153 19.51 -7.71 -10.65
N ARG A 154 19.92 -6.80 -11.52
CA ARG A 154 20.75 -7.14 -12.66
C ARG A 154 21.91 -6.17 -12.81
N THR A 155 23.12 -6.62 -12.48
CA THR A 155 24.36 -5.83 -12.53
C THR A 155 25.16 -6.17 -13.77
N ASN A 156 25.56 -5.15 -14.52
CA ASN A 156 26.36 -5.29 -15.73
C ASN A 156 25.80 -6.29 -16.75
N GLY A 157 24.46 -6.45 -16.77
CA GLY A 157 23.77 -7.37 -17.67
C GLY A 157 23.68 -8.83 -17.18
N VAL A 158 24.17 -9.14 -15.98
CA VAL A 158 24.02 -10.43 -15.29
C VAL A 158 22.95 -10.30 -14.21
N THR A 159 22.01 -11.25 -14.16
CA THR A 159 21.01 -11.29 -13.09
C THR A 159 21.66 -11.90 -11.85
N GLU A 160 21.74 -11.13 -10.79
CA GLU A 160 22.35 -11.51 -9.51
C GLU A 160 21.30 -11.97 -8.51
N ASP A 161 20.13 -11.28 -8.48
CA ASP A 161 18.99 -11.70 -7.71
C ASP A 161 17.73 -11.74 -8.58
N ALA A 162 16.87 -12.73 -8.34
CA ALA A 162 15.56 -12.82 -8.97
C ALA A 162 14.64 -13.74 -8.15
N GLU A 163 13.53 -13.20 -7.69
CA GLU A 163 12.50 -13.96 -6.96
C GLU A 163 11.10 -13.72 -7.51
N LEU A 164 10.24 -14.70 -7.28
CA LEU A 164 8.81 -14.63 -7.55
C LEU A 164 8.04 -15.21 -6.37
N GLN A 165 7.05 -14.47 -5.90
CA GLN A 165 6.17 -14.92 -4.83
C GLN A 165 4.74 -15.04 -5.33
N ALA A 166 4.04 -16.08 -4.89
CA ALA A 166 2.60 -16.27 -5.08
C ALA A 166 1.97 -16.53 -3.72
N LEU A 167 1.19 -15.56 -3.23
CA LEU A 167 0.68 -15.55 -1.86
C LEU A 167 -0.84 -15.40 -1.89
N TRP A 168 -1.53 -16.22 -1.10
CA TRP A 168 -2.91 -15.96 -0.74
C TRP A 168 -2.94 -15.01 0.45
N GLY A 169 -3.65 -13.88 0.29
CA GLY A 169 -3.86 -12.89 1.33
C GLY A 169 -5.29 -12.93 1.84
N HIS A 170 -5.45 -12.86 3.15
CA HIS A 170 -6.73 -12.79 3.83
C HIS A 170 -6.76 -11.58 4.76
N SER A 171 -7.75 -10.70 4.55
CA SER A 171 -7.90 -9.49 5.37
C SER A 171 -8.41 -9.85 6.77
N ILE A 172 -7.61 -9.54 7.80
CA ILE A 172 -7.93 -9.74 9.22
C ILE A 172 -8.42 -8.46 9.88
N GLY A 173 -8.44 -7.37 9.15
CA GLY A 173 -8.90 -6.05 9.60
C GLY A 173 -8.85 -5.03 8.48
N PRO A 174 -9.25 -3.78 8.73
CA PRO A 174 -9.30 -2.74 7.69
C PRO A 174 -7.94 -2.43 7.04
N TRP A 175 -6.85 -2.70 7.75
CA TRP A 175 -5.49 -2.27 7.37
C TRP A 175 -4.49 -3.42 7.33
N TRP A 176 -4.90 -4.65 7.65
CA TRP A 176 -3.98 -5.76 7.79
C TRP A 176 -4.48 -7.02 7.09
N ASP A 177 -3.59 -7.61 6.31
CA ASP A 177 -3.77 -8.93 5.69
C ASP A 177 -2.74 -9.92 6.26
N VAL A 178 -3.18 -11.14 6.51
CA VAL A 178 -2.28 -12.28 6.66
C VAL A 178 -2.03 -12.85 5.28
N VAL A 179 -0.78 -13.14 4.96
CA VAL A 179 -0.39 -13.73 3.67
C VAL A 179 0.27 -15.08 3.89
N THR A 180 0.00 -16.04 3.01
CA THR A 180 0.66 -17.34 3.00
C THR A 180 0.78 -17.88 1.58
N GLY A 181 1.85 -18.57 1.27
CA GLY A 181 2.06 -19.09 -0.08
C GLY A 181 3.46 -19.61 -0.31
N VAL A 182 3.96 -19.37 -1.50
CA VAL A 182 5.27 -19.84 -1.95
C VAL A 182 6.08 -18.70 -2.53
N ARG A 183 7.39 -18.77 -2.30
CA ARG A 183 8.43 -17.95 -2.93
C ARG A 183 9.36 -18.89 -3.69
N GLN A 184 9.71 -18.51 -4.90
CA GLN A 184 10.70 -19.16 -5.72
C GLN A 184 11.83 -18.20 -5.99
N ASP A 185 13.02 -18.50 -5.48
CA ASP A 185 14.25 -17.81 -5.86
C ASP A 185 14.84 -18.49 -7.07
N PHE A 186 15.18 -17.72 -8.09
CA PHE A 186 15.87 -18.15 -9.30
C PHE A 186 17.36 -17.84 -9.21
N LYS A 187 17.72 -16.83 -8.43
CA LYS A 187 19.06 -16.33 -8.13
C LYS A 187 19.09 -15.79 -6.70
N PRO A 188 20.28 -15.70 -6.07
CA PRO A 188 21.59 -16.24 -6.48
C PRO A 188 21.64 -17.77 -6.40
N GLY A 189 22.67 -18.36 -7.00
CA GLY A 189 22.92 -19.81 -6.95
C GLY A 189 21.88 -20.65 -7.70
N SER A 190 21.62 -21.87 -7.19
CA SER A 190 20.58 -22.75 -7.72
C SER A 190 19.19 -22.30 -7.30
N PRO A 191 18.15 -22.51 -8.13
CA PRO A 191 16.78 -22.20 -7.75
C PRO A 191 16.37 -22.86 -6.44
N GLN A 192 15.64 -22.12 -5.57
CA GLN A 192 15.19 -22.61 -4.26
C GLN A 192 13.73 -22.21 -4.02
N THR A 193 12.96 -23.15 -3.49
CA THR A 193 11.55 -22.93 -3.14
C THR A 193 11.38 -22.75 -1.63
N TRP A 194 10.55 -21.78 -1.25
CA TRP A 194 10.21 -21.46 0.13
C TRP A 194 8.70 -21.46 0.32
N GLY A 195 8.24 -21.99 1.43
CA GLY A 195 6.94 -21.68 1.98
C GLY A 195 7.01 -20.34 2.69
N ALA A 196 6.01 -19.49 2.50
CA ALA A 196 5.93 -18.15 3.07
C ALA A 196 4.70 -18.00 3.96
N ILE A 197 4.86 -17.32 5.08
CA ILE A 197 3.77 -16.85 5.94
C ILE A 197 4.12 -15.48 6.48
N GLY A 198 3.19 -14.54 6.44
CA GLY A 198 3.48 -13.17 6.86
C GLY A 198 2.24 -12.37 7.17
N ILE A 199 2.49 -11.14 7.52
CA ILE A 199 1.50 -10.10 7.72
C ILE A 199 1.94 -8.87 6.93
N GLN A 200 1.01 -8.25 6.25
CA GLN A 200 1.23 -7.00 5.55
C GLN A 200 0.12 -6.01 5.85
N GLY A 201 0.43 -4.76 5.77
CA GLY A 201 -0.61 -3.74 5.97
C GLY A 201 -0.06 -2.36 6.25
N MET A 202 -0.97 -1.48 6.61
CA MET A 202 -0.66 -0.10 6.92
C MET A 202 -0.67 0.09 8.44
N ALA A 203 0.53 0.24 9.01
CA ALA A 203 0.69 0.70 10.38
C ALA A 203 0.58 2.23 10.41
N LEU A 204 0.19 2.80 11.50
CA LEU A 204 0.14 4.25 11.80
C LEU A 204 0.37 5.20 10.59
N TYR A 205 -0.71 5.83 10.08
CA TYR A 205 -0.64 6.96 9.11
C TYR A 205 0.22 6.73 7.86
N ASN A 206 -0.17 5.82 6.97
CA ASN A 206 0.52 5.52 5.71
C ASN A 206 1.92 4.90 5.84
N PHE A 207 2.23 4.27 6.96
CA PHE A 207 3.43 3.46 7.09
C PHE A 207 3.10 2.04 6.60
N GLU A 208 3.47 1.70 5.38
CA GLU A 208 3.36 0.34 4.87
C GLU A 208 4.37 -0.54 5.61
N THR A 209 3.94 -1.71 6.02
CA THR A 209 4.77 -2.65 6.77
C THR A 209 4.49 -4.05 6.29
N GLU A 210 5.55 -4.78 6.02
CA GLU A 210 5.50 -6.19 5.68
C GLU A 210 6.47 -6.98 6.58
N ALA A 211 5.99 -8.10 7.10
CA ALA A 211 6.81 -9.03 7.89
C ALA A 211 6.50 -10.45 7.45
N THR A 212 7.44 -11.10 6.79
CA THR A 212 7.27 -12.43 6.21
C THR A 212 8.36 -13.38 6.71
N ALA A 213 7.94 -14.54 7.18
CA ALA A 213 8.81 -15.67 7.53
C ALA A 213 8.77 -16.71 6.40
N PHE A 214 9.92 -17.30 6.11
CA PHE A 214 10.11 -18.27 5.05
C PHE A 214 10.70 -19.56 5.61
N ILE A 215 10.23 -20.69 5.08
CA ILE A 215 10.73 -22.03 5.36
C ILE A 215 11.10 -22.67 4.03
N GLY A 216 12.39 -22.84 3.81
CA GLY A 216 12.96 -23.39 2.58
C GLY A 216 13.28 -24.87 2.67
N GLU A 217 13.85 -25.37 1.59
CA GLU A 217 14.34 -26.75 1.51
C GLU A 217 15.47 -26.98 2.52
N ASN A 218 15.71 -28.22 2.89
CA ASN A 218 16.76 -28.62 3.85
C ASN A 218 16.69 -27.94 5.25
N GLY A 219 15.50 -27.46 5.62
CA GLY A 219 15.27 -26.76 6.89
C GLY A 219 15.94 -25.39 6.96
N GLN A 220 16.13 -24.75 5.83
CA GLN A 220 16.45 -23.32 5.74
C GLN A 220 15.26 -22.51 6.28
N THR A 221 15.56 -21.43 6.98
CA THR A 221 14.56 -20.48 7.45
C THR A 221 15.04 -19.07 7.18
N ALA A 222 14.13 -18.17 6.87
CA ALA A 222 14.44 -16.76 6.70
C ALA A 222 13.28 -15.89 7.22
N ALA A 223 13.56 -14.61 7.47
CA ALA A 223 12.56 -13.61 7.77
C ALA A 223 12.96 -12.31 7.11
N ARG A 224 11.97 -11.63 6.51
CA ARG A 224 12.12 -10.31 5.91
C ARG A 224 11.18 -9.34 6.58
N LEU A 225 11.68 -8.18 6.94
CA LEU A 225 10.92 -7.05 7.45
C LEU A 225 11.11 -5.89 6.50
N GLU A 226 10.02 -5.34 6.02
CA GLU A 226 10.01 -4.19 5.12
C GLU A 226 9.12 -3.09 5.68
N GLY A 227 9.48 -1.87 5.39
CA GLY A 227 8.68 -0.72 5.76
C GLY A 227 8.99 0.47 4.89
N ASP A 228 7.95 1.16 4.46
CA ASP A 228 8.06 2.42 3.73
C ASP A 228 7.03 3.45 4.21
N TYR A 229 7.34 4.70 3.98
CA TYR A 229 6.48 5.80 4.43
C TYR A 229 6.46 6.93 3.41
N ASP A 230 5.27 7.33 2.99
CA ASP A 230 5.08 8.43 2.05
C ASP A 230 4.91 9.77 2.78
N ILE A 231 5.93 10.64 2.69
CA ILE A 231 5.92 12.01 3.22
C ILE A 231 5.55 12.97 2.08
N LEU A 232 4.34 13.50 2.11
CA LEU A 232 3.87 14.45 1.11
C LEU A 232 4.49 15.84 1.37
N LEU A 233 5.54 16.20 0.60
CA LEU A 233 6.10 17.56 0.62
C LEU A 233 5.18 18.55 -0.08
N THR A 234 4.52 18.09 -1.13
CA THR A 234 3.44 18.76 -1.85
C THR A 234 2.42 17.74 -2.30
N ASN A 235 1.34 18.13 -2.96
CA ASN A 235 0.35 17.21 -3.53
C ASN A 235 0.90 16.25 -4.60
N ARG A 236 2.13 16.50 -5.11
CA ARG A 236 2.77 15.72 -6.18
C ARG A 236 4.21 15.34 -5.88
N LEU A 237 4.84 16.00 -4.95
CA LEU A 237 6.23 15.72 -4.57
C LEU A 237 6.22 14.97 -3.24
N ILE A 238 6.69 13.74 -3.28
CA ILE A 238 6.65 12.79 -2.18
C ILE A 238 8.07 12.35 -1.87
N LEU A 239 8.43 12.41 -0.59
CA LEU A 239 9.67 11.85 -0.08
C LEU A 239 9.35 10.52 0.57
N GLN A 240 9.97 9.45 0.09
CA GLN A 240 9.72 8.09 0.54
C GLN A 240 10.98 7.48 1.16
N PRO A 241 11.14 7.46 2.48
CA PRO A 241 12.07 6.58 3.16
C PRO A 241 11.57 5.14 3.11
N THR A 242 12.48 4.21 2.88
CA THR A 242 12.25 2.76 2.87
C THR A 242 13.29 2.07 3.73
N ALA A 243 12.94 0.94 4.33
CA ALA A 243 13.87 0.10 5.06
C ALA A 243 13.52 -1.37 4.88
N GLU A 244 14.52 -2.19 4.65
CA GLU A 244 14.41 -3.64 4.55
C GLU A 244 15.46 -4.30 5.43
N VAL A 245 15.10 -5.41 6.07
CA VAL A 245 15.98 -6.19 6.92
C VAL A 245 15.74 -7.67 6.68
N ASN A 246 16.81 -8.40 6.35
CA ASN A 246 16.78 -9.83 6.08
C ASN A 246 17.53 -10.63 7.13
N PHE A 247 16.90 -11.68 7.61
CA PHE A 247 17.45 -12.66 8.55
C PHE A 247 17.42 -14.05 7.96
N TYR A 248 18.46 -14.83 8.21
CA TYR A 248 18.52 -16.25 7.82
C TYR A 248 18.90 -17.14 9.01
N GLY A 249 18.28 -18.31 9.08
CA GLY A 249 18.51 -19.24 10.20
C GLY A 249 19.75 -20.11 10.04
N LYS A 250 20.29 -20.23 8.80
CA LYS A 250 21.46 -21.05 8.49
C LYS A 250 22.33 -20.40 7.42
N ASN A 251 23.62 -20.69 7.48
CA ASN A 251 24.55 -20.31 6.43
C ASN A 251 24.23 -21.05 5.12
N ASP A 252 24.33 -20.34 4.01
CA ASP A 252 24.27 -20.85 2.66
C ASP A 252 25.37 -20.19 1.80
N PRO A 253 26.60 -20.68 1.87
CA PRO A 253 27.73 -20.08 1.14
C PRO A 253 27.57 -20.09 -0.37
N GLN A 254 26.75 -21.02 -0.94
CA GLN A 254 26.49 -21.05 -2.36
C GLN A 254 25.66 -19.86 -2.85
N ARG A 255 25.01 -19.17 -1.93
CA ARG A 255 24.19 -18.00 -2.17
C ARG A 255 24.76 -16.72 -1.58
N GLY A 256 25.95 -16.79 -0.99
CA GLY A 256 26.54 -15.65 -0.28
C GLY A 256 25.80 -15.27 1.00
N ILE A 257 25.06 -16.20 1.63
CA ILE A 257 24.18 -15.91 2.76
C ILE A 257 24.75 -16.50 4.05
N GLY A 258 24.93 -15.65 5.06
CA GLY A 258 25.26 -16.03 6.44
C GLY A 258 24.00 -16.10 7.32
N SER A 259 24.11 -16.86 8.42
CA SER A 259 23.05 -16.94 9.43
C SER A 259 22.98 -15.72 10.33
N GLY A 260 21.79 -15.42 10.82
CA GLY A 260 21.50 -14.25 11.66
C GLY A 260 20.98 -13.07 10.82
N LEU A 261 21.33 -11.86 11.24
CA LEU A 261 21.09 -10.65 10.43
C LEU A 261 22.05 -10.70 9.23
N ALA A 262 21.50 -10.85 8.03
CA ALA A 262 22.27 -10.97 6.81
C ALA A 262 22.53 -9.61 6.16
N ASN A 263 21.50 -8.85 5.88
CA ASN A 263 21.64 -7.53 5.28
C ASN A 263 20.55 -6.57 5.76
N THR A 264 20.83 -5.29 5.56
CA THR A 264 19.84 -4.20 5.67
C THR A 264 19.98 -3.29 4.48
N GLU A 265 18.86 -2.81 3.98
CA GLU A 265 18.81 -1.74 2.98
C GLU A 265 17.97 -0.59 3.51
N ILE A 266 18.46 0.63 3.33
CA ILE A 266 17.72 1.86 3.63
C ILE A 266 17.71 2.70 2.36
N GLY A 267 16.53 3.12 1.94
CA GLY A 267 16.32 3.96 0.77
C GLY A 267 15.71 5.31 1.14
N LEU A 268 16.04 6.32 0.36
CA LEU A 268 15.35 7.60 0.39
C LEU A 268 15.12 8.06 -1.04
N ARG A 269 13.87 8.06 -1.47
CA ARG A 269 13.47 8.40 -2.83
C ARG A 269 12.62 9.67 -2.85
N LEU A 270 12.92 10.57 -3.76
CA LEU A 270 12.14 11.77 -4.01
C LEU A 270 11.35 11.56 -5.31
N ARG A 271 10.06 11.32 -5.18
CA ARG A 271 9.12 10.97 -6.25
C ARG A 271 8.30 12.18 -6.66
N TYR A 272 8.12 12.38 -7.97
CA TYR A 272 7.25 13.42 -8.50
C TYR A 272 6.13 12.80 -9.34
N GLU A 273 4.88 12.90 -8.89
CA GLU A 273 3.70 12.42 -9.60
C GLU A 273 3.34 13.34 -10.76
N ILE A 274 3.72 12.97 -11.98
CA ILE A 274 3.28 13.66 -13.20
C ILE A 274 1.77 13.46 -13.34
N VAL A 275 1.33 12.23 -13.23
CA VAL A 275 -0.04 11.77 -12.97
C VAL A 275 0.01 10.79 -11.79
N ARG A 276 -1.13 10.44 -11.22
CA ARG A 276 -1.17 9.55 -10.04
C ARG A 276 -0.57 8.18 -10.34
N GLU A 277 -0.80 7.71 -11.55
CA GLU A 277 -0.41 6.38 -12.02
C GLU A 277 1.05 6.30 -12.49
N PHE A 278 1.75 7.45 -12.65
CA PHE A 278 3.12 7.50 -13.15
C PHE A 278 3.95 8.58 -12.46
N ALA A 279 5.00 8.14 -11.81
CA ALA A 279 5.89 9.00 -11.04
C ALA A 279 7.37 8.62 -11.24
N PRO A 280 8.16 9.42 -11.96
CA PRO A 280 9.61 9.32 -11.91
C PRO A 280 10.14 9.75 -10.55
N TYR A 281 11.29 9.19 -10.18
CA TYR A 281 11.98 9.53 -8.93
C TYR A 281 13.50 9.49 -9.08
N ILE A 282 14.15 10.16 -8.14
CA ILE A 282 15.58 10.04 -7.87
C ILE A 282 15.77 9.75 -6.40
N GLY A 283 16.88 9.15 -6.03
CA GLY A 283 17.11 8.81 -4.63
C GLY A 283 18.51 8.33 -4.34
N VAL A 284 18.65 7.85 -3.12
CA VAL A 284 19.85 7.17 -2.63
C VAL A 284 19.42 5.92 -1.90
N THR A 285 20.16 4.85 -2.07
CA THR A 285 20.04 3.63 -1.26
C THR A 285 21.37 3.39 -0.54
N TRP A 286 21.27 2.80 0.62
CA TRP A 286 22.40 2.37 1.40
C TRP A 286 22.15 0.93 1.84
N SER A 287 23.01 0.02 1.43
CA SER A 287 22.98 -1.39 1.78
C SER A 287 24.14 -1.76 2.66
N ARG A 288 23.93 -2.70 3.56
CA ARG A 288 24.97 -3.25 4.42
C ARG A 288 24.75 -4.72 4.72
N SER A 289 25.80 -5.51 4.52
CA SER A 289 25.88 -6.91 4.93
C SER A 289 26.48 -7.06 6.32
N TYR A 290 26.09 -8.12 7.04
CA TYR A 290 26.52 -8.37 8.41
C TYR A 290 27.00 -9.81 8.60
N GLY A 291 27.87 -10.01 9.61
CA GLY A 291 28.35 -11.32 10.03
C GLY A 291 28.93 -12.15 8.90
N GLU A 292 28.58 -13.43 8.86
CA GLU A 292 29.04 -14.36 7.81
C GLU A 292 28.66 -13.92 6.39
N THR A 293 27.55 -13.23 6.19
CA THR A 293 27.20 -12.64 4.88
C THR A 293 28.25 -11.62 4.44
N ALA A 294 28.69 -10.77 5.36
CA ALA A 294 29.74 -9.78 5.06
C ALA A 294 31.10 -10.44 4.81
N ASP A 295 31.39 -11.52 5.54
CA ASP A 295 32.66 -12.26 5.35
C ASP A 295 32.66 -12.92 3.94
N LEU A 296 31.55 -13.57 3.55
CA LEU A 296 31.39 -14.17 2.21
C LEU A 296 31.50 -13.13 1.09
N ALA A 297 30.82 -11.99 1.21
CA ALA A 297 30.89 -10.90 0.25
C ALA A 297 32.34 -10.38 0.10
N SER A 298 33.04 -10.20 1.22
CA SER A 298 34.44 -9.75 1.23
C SER A 298 35.38 -10.76 0.57
N ASP A 299 35.11 -12.06 0.73
CA ASP A 299 35.91 -13.13 0.10
C ASP A 299 35.70 -13.15 -1.43
N GLU A 300 34.52 -12.75 -1.91
CA GLU A 300 34.21 -12.61 -3.34
C GLU A 300 34.69 -11.27 -3.92
N GLY A 301 35.09 -10.34 -3.04
CA GLY A 301 35.57 -9.01 -3.42
C GLY A 301 34.49 -7.97 -3.56
N ASP A 302 33.32 -8.25 -3.00
CA ASP A 302 32.19 -7.35 -2.99
C ASP A 302 32.21 -6.42 -1.76
N ASP A 303 31.64 -5.24 -1.93
CA ASP A 303 31.52 -4.27 -0.86
C ASP A 303 30.44 -4.68 0.15
N THR A 304 30.79 -4.68 1.44
CA THR A 304 29.86 -5.00 2.52
C THR A 304 29.01 -3.81 2.98
N ASN A 305 29.31 -2.63 2.46
CA ASN A 305 28.64 -1.39 2.82
C ASN A 305 28.71 -0.43 1.64
N GLU A 306 27.60 -0.21 0.96
CA GLU A 306 27.55 0.55 -0.28
C GLU A 306 26.41 1.57 -0.24
N ALA A 307 26.66 2.76 -0.78
CA ALA A 307 25.66 3.79 -1.01
C ALA A 307 25.57 4.07 -2.51
N ARG A 308 24.38 3.94 -3.09
CA ARG A 308 24.14 4.09 -4.53
C ARG A 308 23.17 5.23 -4.79
N PHE A 309 23.43 6.01 -5.83
CA PHE A 309 22.43 6.90 -6.39
C PHE A 309 21.48 6.12 -7.28
N VAL A 310 20.21 6.41 -7.16
CA VAL A 310 19.17 5.72 -7.93
C VAL A 310 18.30 6.70 -8.70
N ALA A 311 17.88 6.30 -9.89
CA ALA A 311 16.89 7.01 -10.69
C ALA A 311 15.94 5.99 -11.32
N GLY A 312 14.64 6.19 -11.19
CA GLY A 312 13.67 5.22 -11.62
C GLY A 312 12.28 5.77 -11.85
N ILE A 313 11.37 4.84 -12.07
CA ILE A 313 9.96 5.13 -12.26
C ILE A 313 9.12 4.20 -11.38
N ARG A 314 8.02 4.75 -10.88
CA ARG A 314 6.94 4.03 -10.22
C ARG A 314 5.67 4.20 -11.00
N MET A 315 4.93 3.10 -11.22
CA MET A 315 3.64 3.18 -11.90
C MET A 315 2.69 2.09 -11.43
N TRP A 316 1.38 2.38 -11.52
CA TRP A 316 0.35 1.43 -11.12
C TRP A 316 -0.84 1.45 -12.09
N PHE A 317 -1.58 0.34 -12.11
CA PHE A 317 -2.73 0.11 -13.00
C PHE A 317 -3.88 -0.56 -12.27
#